data_1cd898df2be070fab49b73eb1ef98a31
#
_entry.id   1cd898df2be070fab49b73eb1ef98a31
#
_cell.length_a   1.000
_cell.length_b   1.000
_cell.length_c   1.000
_cell.angle_alpha   90.00
_cell.angle_beta   90.00
_cell.angle_gamma   90.00
#
_symmetry.space_group_name_H-M   'P 1'
#
loop_
_entity.id
_entity.type
_entity.pdbx_description
1 polymer ?
#
loop_
_entity_poly.entity_id
_entity_poly.type
_entity_poly.pdbx_seq_one_letter_code
_entity_poly.pdbx_strand_id
1 'polypeptide(L)'
;MKIARYQETIQRYQSRCNLCPHNCVIADGKSGRCHVRENSEGDIYLKTYGIVSSMGFDPIEKKPLYHFHPGKYIFSIGSFGCNLKCRFCQNWEISQSVPDHYSKMKHFSPEELVSMAAERRDNIGIAFTYNEPAVWFEFMMDIAALAKSRGMKTAMVTNGFINLFNGANVTLK
;
A
#
# COMPACT_ATOMS: atom_id res chain seq x y z
N MET A 1 -3.79 4.20 -13.48
CA MET A 1 -4.74 3.72 -12.42
C MET A 1 -4.93 2.22 -12.55
N LYS A 2 -5.20 1.50 -11.48
CA LYS A 2 -5.43 0.05 -11.45
C LYS A 2 -6.81 -0.21 -10.85
N ILE A 3 -7.62 -1.09 -11.46
CA ILE A 3 -8.91 -1.49 -10.88
C ILE A 3 -8.67 -2.09 -9.49
N ALA A 4 -9.41 -1.60 -8.51
CA ALA A 4 -9.31 -2.04 -7.13
C ALA A 4 -9.94 -3.41 -6.94
N ARG A 5 -9.26 -4.27 -6.18
CA ARG A 5 -9.85 -5.51 -5.66
C ARG A 5 -10.82 -5.20 -4.53
N TYR A 6 -11.63 -6.18 -4.15
CA TYR A 6 -12.56 -6.08 -3.03
C TYR A 6 -13.54 -4.91 -3.17
N GLN A 7 -14.18 -4.83 -4.33
CA GLN A 7 -15.28 -3.93 -4.60
C GLN A 7 -16.51 -4.70 -5.05
N GLU A 8 -17.68 -4.12 -4.86
CA GLU A 8 -18.95 -4.59 -5.41
C GLU A 8 -19.77 -3.42 -5.93
N THR A 9 -20.38 -3.60 -7.08
CA THR A 9 -21.32 -2.61 -7.64
C THR A 9 -22.61 -2.66 -6.83
N ILE A 10 -23.08 -1.50 -6.32
CA ILE A 10 -24.35 -1.38 -5.58
C ILE A 10 -25.47 -0.93 -6.52
N GLN A 11 -25.18 0.08 -7.33
CA GLN A 11 -26.06 0.59 -8.35
C GLN A 11 -25.26 1.30 -9.43
N ARG A 12 -25.92 1.76 -10.50
CA ARG A 12 -25.26 2.47 -11.58
C ARG A 12 -24.38 3.61 -11.04
N TYR A 13 -23.10 3.61 -11.39
CA TYR A 13 -22.12 4.60 -10.98
C TYR A 13 -21.82 4.68 -9.46
N GLN A 14 -22.20 3.65 -8.69
CA GLN A 14 -21.92 3.61 -7.27
C GLN A 14 -21.41 2.23 -6.85
N SER A 15 -20.28 2.17 -6.19
CA SER A 15 -19.68 0.92 -5.73
C SER A 15 -19.24 0.99 -4.27
N ARG A 16 -19.25 -0.16 -3.61
CA ARG A 16 -18.75 -0.33 -2.24
C ARG A 16 -17.33 -0.87 -2.29
N CYS A 17 -16.44 -0.24 -1.55
CA CYS A 17 -15.10 -0.76 -1.28
C CYS A 17 -15.14 -1.61 0.00
N ASN A 18 -14.89 -2.91 -0.13
CA ASN A 18 -14.91 -3.87 0.96
C ASN A 18 -13.51 -4.17 1.54
N LEU A 19 -12.49 -3.37 1.22
CA LEU A 19 -11.11 -3.62 1.66
C LEU A 19 -10.92 -3.49 3.16
N CYS A 20 -11.59 -2.55 3.80
CA CYS A 20 -11.49 -2.33 5.25
C CYS A 20 -12.89 -2.16 5.87
N PRO A 21 -13.00 -2.24 7.22
CA PRO A 21 -14.30 -2.16 7.91
C PRO A 21 -15.11 -0.87 7.71
N HIS A 22 -14.53 0.15 7.06
CA HIS A 22 -15.32 1.33 6.68
C HIS A 22 -16.36 1.01 5.60
N ASN A 23 -16.15 0.00 4.76
CA ASN A 23 -17.06 -0.41 3.68
C ASN A 23 -17.64 0.79 2.91
N CYS A 24 -16.73 1.68 2.48
CA CYS A 24 -17.11 2.95 1.87
C CYS A 24 -17.98 2.74 0.64
N VAL A 25 -19.16 3.33 0.63
CA VAL A 25 -19.99 3.47 -0.57
C VAL A 25 -19.55 4.72 -1.29
N ILE A 26 -19.00 4.55 -2.50
CA ILE A 26 -18.33 5.60 -3.25
C ILE A 26 -19.11 5.89 -4.53
N ALA A 27 -19.62 7.10 -4.64
CA ALA A 27 -20.27 7.59 -5.84
C ALA A 27 -19.25 7.96 -6.91
N ASP A 28 -19.69 8.07 -8.15
CA ASP A 28 -18.85 8.47 -9.27
C ASP A 28 -18.09 9.78 -9.03
N GLY A 29 -16.81 9.82 -9.38
CA GLY A 29 -15.91 10.94 -9.17
C GLY A 29 -15.55 11.19 -7.70
N LYS A 30 -15.92 10.31 -6.75
CA LYS A 30 -15.60 10.44 -5.33
C LYS A 30 -14.60 9.40 -4.86
N SER A 31 -13.88 9.72 -3.78
CA SER A 31 -12.93 8.81 -3.13
C SER A 31 -13.46 8.30 -1.79
N GLY A 32 -13.03 7.11 -1.41
CA GLY A 32 -13.24 6.59 -0.07
C GLY A 32 -12.44 7.35 1.00
N ARG A 33 -12.63 6.99 2.28
CA ARG A 33 -12.00 7.65 3.44
C ARG A 33 -10.47 7.67 3.40
N CYS A 34 -9.86 6.73 2.69
CA CYS A 34 -8.41 6.65 2.51
C CYS A 34 -7.85 7.62 1.46
N HIS A 35 -8.70 8.31 0.71
CA HIS A 35 -8.38 9.26 -0.37
C HIS A 35 -7.68 8.68 -1.62
N VAL A 36 -7.38 7.38 -1.65
CA VAL A 36 -6.65 6.75 -2.77
C VAL A 36 -7.48 5.77 -3.59
N ARG A 37 -8.66 5.39 -3.11
CA ARG A 37 -9.62 4.55 -3.83
C ARG A 37 -10.77 5.42 -4.31
N GLU A 38 -10.87 5.60 -5.62
CA GLU A 38 -11.79 6.51 -6.27
C GLU A 38 -12.68 5.76 -7.25
N ASN A 39 -13.97 6.10 -7.26
CA ASN A 39 -14.91 5.54 -8.22
C ASN A 39 -14.89 6.36 -9.50
N SER A 40 -14.80 5.68 -10.62
CA SER A 40 -14.99 6.23 -11.96
C SER A 40 -15.92 5.32 -12.74
N GLU A 41 -17.06 5.84 -13.16
CA GLU A 41 -18.07 5.14 -13.95
C GLU A 41 -18.61 3.84 -13.33
N GLY A 42 -18.55 3.73 -12.00
CA GLY A 42 -19.03 2.55 -11.26
C GLY A 42 -17.95 1.58 -10.84
N ASP A 43 -16.72 1.74 -11.30
CA ASP A 43 -15.58 0.96 -10.85
C ASP A 43 -14.68 1.75 -9.91
N ILE A 44 -14.19 1.09 -8.88
CA ILE A 44 -13.21 1.69 -7.97
C ILE A 44 -11.79 1.43 -8.48
N TYR A 45 -11.00 2.47 -8.54
CA TYR A 45 -9.60 2.43 -8.95
C TYR A 45 -8.68 2.85 -7.82
N LEU A 46 -7.52 2.21 -7.74
CA LEU A 46 -6.38 2.72 -6.97
C LEU A 46 -5.68 3.81 -7.80
N LYS A 47 -5.90 5.08 -7.43
CA LYS A 47 -5.37 6.21 -8.19
C LYS A 47 -3.86 6.43 -7.98
N THR A 48 -3.33 5.93 -6.88
CA THR A 48 -1.89 6.02 -6.54
C THR A 48 -1.08 4.78 -6.93
N TYR A 49 -1.61 3.92 -7.81
CA TYR A 49 -0.85 2.78 -8.32
C TYR A 49 0.43 3.24 -9.03
N GLY A 50 1.57 2.70 -8.61
CA GLY A 50 2.88 3.10 -9.13
C GLY A 50 3.48 4.35 -8.45
N ILE A 51 2.75 5.02 -7.54
CA ILE A 51 3.23 6.23 -6.90
C ILE A 51 3.81 5.92 -5.52
N VAL A 52 5.05 6.35 -5.32
CA VAL A 52 5.79 6.20 -4.07
C VAL A 52 6.01 7.59 -3.46
N SER A 53 5.56 7.78 -2.22
CA SER A 53 5.75 9.02 -1.47
C SER A 53 7.10 9.08 -0.77
N SER A 54 7.60 7.93 -0.35
CA SER A 54 8.82 7.81 0.44
C SER A 54 9.47 6.45 0.19
N MET A 55 10.80 6.43 0.10
CA MET A 55 11.57 5.21 -0.01
C MET A 55 12.95 5.36 0.62
N GLY A 56 13.53 4.27 1.10
CA GLY A 56 14.90 4.24 1.63
C GLY A 56 15.27 2.89 2.23
N PHE A 57 16.56 2.68 2.44
CA PHE A 57 17.06 1.50 3.15
C PHE A 57 17.10 1.81 4.65
N ASP A 58 16.34 1.08 5.43
CA ASP A 58 16.31 1.19 6.89
C ASP A 58 16.91 -0.06 7.54
N PRO A 59 17.59 0.06 8.68
CA PRO A 59 17.85 -1.11 9.54
C PRO A 59 16.54 -1.82 9.86
N ILE A 60 16.56 -3.16 9.89
CA ILE A 60 15.34 -3.95 10.13
C ILE A 60 14.70 -3.65 11.49
N GLU A 61 15.51 -3.31 12.47
CA GLU A 61 15.09 -2.96 13.83
C GLU A 61 14.22 -1.68 13.86
N LYS A 62 14.36 -0.79 12.87
CA LYS A 62 13.49 0.39 12.72
C LYS A 62 12.03 0.02 12.40
N LYS A 63 11.80 -1.24 12.00
CA LYS A 63 10.45 -1.81 11.80
C LYS A 63 9.97 -2.62 13.01
N PRO A 64 10.40 -2.35 14.23
CA PRO A 64 10.47 -3.16 15.46
C PRO A 64 10.54 -4.69 15.25
N LEU A 65 11.31 -5.13 14.27
CA LEU A 65 11.49 -6.54 13.93
C LEU A 65 12.85 -7.05 14.44
N TYR A 66 13.08 -6.98 15.77
CA TYR A 66 14.38 -7.25 16.40
C TYR A 66 14.91 -8.67 16.22
N HIS A 67 14.02 -9.66 16.03
CA HIS A 67 14.38 -11.06 15.84
C HIS A 67 14.28 -11.54 14.38
N PHE A 68 13.98 -10.63 13.46
CA PHE A 68 13.86 -10.94 12.05
C PHE A 68 15.07 -10.41 11.28
N HIS A 69 16.06 -11.28 11.04
CA HIS A 69 17.33 -10.94 10.38
C HIS A 69 18.07 -9.76 11.03
N PRO A 70 18.44 -9.82 12.32
CA PRO A 70 19.06 -8.71 13.03
C PRO A 70 20.32 -8.18 12.33
N GLY A 71 20.50 -6.86 12.36
CA GLY A 71 21.65 -6.19 11.74
C GLY A 71 21.60 -6.09 10.22
N LYS A 72 20.48 -6.49 9.58
CA LYS A 72 20.27 -6.37 8.13
C LYS A 72 19.48 -5.11 7.80
N TYR A 73 19.45 -4.78 6.51
CA TYR A 73 18.63 -3.70 5.98
C TYR A 73 17.39 -4.23 5.27
N ILE A 74 16.37 -3.39 5.20
CA ILE A 74 15.18 -3.62 4.42
C ILE A 74 14.84 -2.37 3.60
N PHE A 75 14.52 -2.54 2.32
CA PHE A 75 14.10 -1.44 1.46
C PHE A 75 12.67 -1.06 1.80
N SER A 76 12.51 0.10 2.40
CA SER A 76 11.23 0.63 2.89
C SER A 76 10.58 1.50 1.84
N ILE A 77 9.32 1.25 1.53
CA ILE A 77 8.53 2.05 0.60
C ILE A 77 7.17 2.39 1.18
N GLY A 78 6.68 3.58 0.84
CA GLY A 78 5.34 4.03 1.17
C GLY A 78 4.69 4.78 0.01
N SER A 79 3.38 4.89 0.05
CA SER A 79 2.57 5.64 -0.90
C SER A 79 1.78 6.72 -0.17
N PHE A 80 0.59 7.04 -0.61
CA PHE A 80 -0.29 8.01 0.02
C PHE A 80 -1.53 7.35 0.62
N GLY A 81 -2.19 8.07 1.52
CA GLY A 81 -3.47 7.69 2.11
C GLY A 81 -3.37 6.74 3.30
N CYS A 82 -4.43 6.75 4.10
CA CYS A 82 -4.62 5.85 5.25
C CYS A 82 -6.11 5.73 5.54
N ASN A 83 -6.55 4.59 6.02
CA ASN A 83 -7.92 4.36 6.45
C ASN A 83 -8.20 4.83 7.89
N LEU A 84 -7.18 5.27 8.65
CA LEU A 84 -7.30 5.87 9.98
C LEU A 84 -6.79 7.31 10.00
N LYS A 85 -7.23 8.08 11.00
CA LYS A 85 -6.85 9.49 11.25
C LYS A 85 -6.28 9.64 12.65
N CYS A 86 -5.16 8.96 12.93
CA CYS A 86 -4.52 8.99 14.24
C CYS A 86 -3.98 10.39 14.55
N ARG A 87 -4.33 10.95 15.72
CA ARG A 87 -3.91 12.31 16.14
C ARG A 87 -2.41 12.44 16.34
N PHE A 88 -1.72 11.32 16.55
CA PHE A 88 -0.26 11.22 16.77
C PHE A 88 0.50 10.69 15.53
N CYS A 89 -0.11 10.70 14.35
CA CYS A 89 0.53 10.17 13.14
C CYS A 89 1.75 11.02 12.76
N GLN A 90 2.94 10.42 12.82
CA GLN A 90 4.19 11.07 12.43
C GLN A 90 4.25 11.41 10.94
N ASN A 91 3.58 10.58 10.13
CA ASN A 91 3.55 10.69 8.66
C ASN A 91 2.19 11.25 8.17
N TRP A 92 1.59 12.16 8.92
CA TRP A 92 0.25 12.68 8.62
C TRP A 92 0.15 13.32 7.22
N GLU A 93 1.21 13.96 6.74
CA GLU A 93 1.25 14.62 5.44
C GLU A 93 0.99 13.67 4.28
N ILE A 94 1.56 12.46 4.32
CA ILE A 94 1.33 11.45 3.29
C ILE A 94 0.15 10.53 3.60
N SER A 95 -0.22 10.41 4.87
CA SER A 95 -1.30 9.51 5.31
C SER A 95 -2.69 10.13 5.20
N GLN A 96 -2.81 11.46 5.39
CA GLN A 96 -4.10 12.13 5.46
C GLN A 96 -4.48 12.88 4.18
N SER A 97 -3.58 12.96 3.22
CA SER A 97 -3.81 13.64 1.95
C SER A 97 -3.18 12.88 0.79
N VAL A 98 -3.65 13.20 -0.40
CA VAL A 98 -3.00 12.86 -1.67
C VAL A 98 -2.76 14.20 -2.37
N PRO A 99 -1.52 14.56 -2.71
CA PRO A 99 -1.23 15.82 -3.36
C PRO A 99 -1.99 15.96 -4.68
N ASP A 100 -2.51 17.14 -5.01
CA ASP A 100 -3.23 17.39 -6.27
C ASP A 100 -2.38 17.07 -7.51
N HIS A 101 -1.07 17.23 -7.38
CA HIS A 101 -0.12 16.92 -8.46
C HIS A 101 0.35 15.46 -8.50
N TYR A 102 -0.29 14.54 -7.76
CA TYR A 102 0.14 13.14 -7.69
C TYR A 102 0.29 12.48 -9.06
N SER A 103 -0.53 12.84 -10.02
CA SER A 103 -0.47 12.31 -11.39
C SER A 103 0.79 12.73 -12.17
N LYS A 104 1.47 13.79 -11.72
CA LYS A 104 2.73 14.28 -12.29
C LYS A 104 3.97 13.70 -11.58
N MET A 105 3.78 12.96 -10.50
CA MET A 105 4.89 12.31 -9.80
C MET A 105 5.44 11.15 -10.63
N LYS A 106 6.69 10.80 -10.38
CA LYS A 106 7.30 9.62 -11.02
C LYS A 106 6.49 8.36 -10.68
N HIS A 107 6.12 7.62 -11.71
CA HIS A 107 5.54 6.29 -11.57
C HIS A 107 6.66 5.25 -11.56
N PHE A 108 6.59 4.34 -10.60
CA PHE A 108 7.48 3.20 -10.48
C PHE A 108 6.74 1.92 -10.85
N SER A 109 7.37 1.07 -11.62
CA SER A 109 6.88 -0.30 -11.80
C SER A 109 7.30 -1.18 -10.60
N PRO A 110 6.62 -2.32 -10.38
CA PRO A 110 7.08 -3.31 -9.41
C PRO A 110 8.52 -3.77 -9.68
N GLU A 111 8.89 -3.92 -10.95
CA GLU A 111 10.22 -4.34 -11.41
C GLU A 111 11.29 -3.35 -11.03
N GLU A 112 11.04 -2.04 -11.22
CA GLU A 112 11.98 -0.98 -10.82
C GLU A 112 12.23 -1.02 -9.32
N LEU A 113 11.18 -1.09 -8.49
CA LEU A 113 11.32 -1.10 -7.02
C LEU A 113 12.02 -2.35 -6.50
N VAL A 114 11.73 -3.51 -7.08
CA VAL A 114 12.41 -4.77 -6.70
C VAL A 114 13.87 -4.76 -7.17
N SER A 115 14.19 -4.14 -8.30
CA SER A 115 15.56 -3.98 -8.76
C SER A 115 16.35 -3.02 -7.88
N MET A 116 15.76 -1.88 -7.50
CA MET A 116 16.35 -0.96 -6.52
C MET A 116 16.61 -1.64 -5.17
N ALA A 117 15.68 -2.47 -4.69
CA ALA A 117 15.89 -3.26 -3.47
C ALA A 117 17.08 -4.21 -3.58
N ALA A 118 17.38 -4.73 -4.78
CA ALA A 118 18.49 -5.66 -5.01
C ALA A 118 19.88 -4.97 -5.06
N GLU A 119 19.96 -3.65 -5.20
CA GLU A 119 21.22 -2.92 -5.32
C GLU A 119 22.08 -3.02 -4.04
N ARG A 120 21.44 -3.17 -2.88
CA ARG A 120 22.13 -3.27 -1.60
C ARG A 120 22.28 -4.74 -1.18
N ARG A 121 23.53 -5.22 -1.06
CA ARG A 121 23.85 -6.63 -0.77
C ARG A 121 23.32 -7.17 0.56
N ASP A 122 23.29 -6.34 1.58
CA ASP A 122 22.80 -6.70 2.93
C ASP A 122 21.33 -6.39 3.15
N ASN A 123 20.61 -6.02 2.07
CA ASN A 123 19.17 -5.87 2.06
C ASN A 123 18.48 -7.24 1.99
N ILE A 124 17.54 -7.50 2.89
CA ILE A 124 16.80 -8.76 2.93
C ILE A 124 15.51 -8.75 2.10
N GLY A 125 15.03 -7.55 1.70
CA GLY A 125 13.78 -7.46 0.96
C GLY A 125 13.10 -6.10 1.06
N ILE A 126 11.77 -6.09 1.02
CA ILE A 126 10.97 -4.88 0.93
C ILE A 126 10.00 -4.78 2.12
N ALA A 127 9.97 -3.61 2.76
CA ALA A 127 8.97 -3.26 3.77
C ALA A 127 7.98 -2.24 3.21
N PHE A 128 6.70 -2.56 3.27
CA PHE A 128 5.59 -1.66 2.98
C PHE A 128 5.25 -0.90 4.27
N THR A 129 5.44 0.43 4.27
CA THR A 129 5.44 1.22 5.51
C THR A 129 5.14 2.70 5.25
N TYR A 130 5.40 3.58 6.22
CA TYR A 130 5.23 5.03 6.24
C TYR A 130 3.76 5.49 6.29
N ASN A 131 2.91 5.08 5.36
CA ASN A 131 1.46 5.21 5.40
C ASN A 131 0.82 3.82 5.66
N GLU A 132 -0.49 3.67 5.45
CA GLU A 132 -1.15 2.36 5.57
C GLU A 132 -1.02 1.54 4.27
N PRO A 133 -0.25 0.44 4.26
CA PRO A 133 -0.07 -0.36 3.05
C PRO A 133 -1.34 -1.00 2.52
N ALA A 134 -2.30 -1.33 3.37
CA ALA A 134 -3.54 -1.97 2.93
C ALA A 134 -4.33 -1.10 1.93
N VAL A 135 -4.28 0.24 2.02
CA VAL A 135 -5.09 1.09 1.13
C VAL A 135 -4.58 1.12 -0.31
N TRP A 136 -3.30 0.76 -0.54
CA TRP A 136 -2.71 0.60 -1.87
C TRP A 136 -2.37 -0.87 -2.18
N PHE A 137 -3.27 -1.74 -1.77
CA PHE A 137 -3.17 -3.20 -1.76
C PHE A 137 -2.70 -3.80 -3.08
N GLU A 138 -3.23 -3.35 -4.20
CA GLU A 138 -2.95 -3.92 -5.53
C GLU A 138 -1.47 -3.72 -5.90
N PHE A 139 -0.93 -2.52 -5.67
CA PHE A 139 0.46 -2.21 -5.95
C PHE A 139 1.41 -2.94 -4.99
N MET A 140 1.06 -2.96 -3.70
CA MET A 140 1.79 -3.73 -2.69
C MET A 140 1.88 -5.21 -3.06
N MET A 141 0.78 -5.83 -3.48
CA MET A 141 0.74 -7.25 -3.82
C MET A 141 1.54 -7.57 -5.08
N ASP A 142 1.49 -6.71 -6.09
CA ASP A 142 2.27 -6.91 -7.32
C ASP A 142 3.79 -6.85 -7.02
N ILE A 143 4.23 -5.89 -6.18
CA ILE A 143 5.62 -5.81 -5.71
C ILE A 143 5.99 -7.03 -4.86
N ALA A 144 5.14 -7.42 -3.90
CA ALA A 144 5.41 -8.52 -2.99
C ALA A 144 5.55 -9.85 -3.72
N ALA A 145 4.71 -10.11 -4.72
CA ALA A 145 4.78 -11.32 -5.54
C ALA A 145 6.12 -11.39 -6.29
N LEU A 146 6.53 -10.29 -6.91
CA LEU A 146 7.80 -10.21 -7.64
C LEU A 146 9.02 -10.30 -6.69
N ALA A 147 9.00 -9.62 -5.55
CA ALA A 147 10.06 -9.69 -4.56
C ALA A 147 10.25 -11.14 -4.05
N LYS A 148 9.14 -11.82 -3.74
CA LYS A 148 9.17 -13.23 -3.32
C LYS A 148 9.71 -14.16 -4.41
N SER A 149 9.37 -13.95 -5.68
CA SER A 149 9.92 -14.76 -6.80
C SER A 149 11.43 -14.61 -6.96
N ARG A 150 12.00 -13.47 -6.48
CA ARG A 150 13.45 -13.22 -6.44
C ARG A 150 14.10 -13.61 -5.10
N GLY A 151 13.39 -14.35 -4.24
CA GLY A 151 13.90 -14.81 -2.93
C GLY A 151 13.95 -13.74 -1.83
N MET A 152 13.42 -12.55 -2.09
CA MET A 152 13.39 -11.46 -1.11
C MET A 152 12.30 -11.69 -0.06
N LYS A 153 12.53 -11.20 1.15
CA LYS A 153 11.53 -11.14 2.21
C LYS A 153 10.61 -9.94 2.01
N THR A 154 9.40 -10.03 2.54
CA THR A 154 8.48 -8.90 2.57
C THR A 154 7.97 -8.68 3.98
N ALA A 155 7.85 -7.44 4.39
CA ALA A 155 7.27 -7.03 5.68
C ALA A 155 6.20 -5.97 5.45
N MET A 156 5.15 -6.00 6.24
CA MET A 156 4.06 -5.03 6.19
C MET A 156 3.91 -4.37 7.57
N VAL A 157 4.15 -3.06 7.63
CA VAL A 157 3.90 -2.26 8.83
C VAL A 157 2.54 -1.62 8.68
N THR A 158 1.54 -2.20 9.33
CA THR A 158 0.13 -1.89 9.13
C THR A 158 -0.60 -1.64 10.45
N ASN A 159 -1.65 -0.85 10.40
CA ASN A 159 -2.57 -0.68 11.52
C ASN A 159 -3.55 -1.87 11.68
N GLY A 160 -3.54 -2.83 10.76
CA GLY A 160 -4.37 -4.02 10.80
C GLY A 160 -5.87 -3.79 10.56
N PHE A 161 -6.30 -2.57 10.28
CA PHE A 161 -7.72 -2.25 10.05
C PHE A 161 -8.15 -2.61 8.62
N ILE A 162 -8.16 -3.91 8.34
CA ILE A 162 -8.56 -4.49 7.05
C ILE A 162 -9.60 -5.60 7.28
N ASN A 163 -10.46 -5.85 6.29
CA ASN A 163 -11.37 -6.98 6.33
C ASN A 163 -10.61 -8.29 6.09
N LEU A 164 -10.97 -9.34 6.81
CA LEU A 164 -10.47 -10.69 6.56
C LEU A 164 -11.22 -11.27 5.36
N PHE A 165 -10.48 -11.59 4.30
CA PHE A 165 -11.04 -12.22 3.12
C PHE A 165 -10.79 -13.72 3.17
N ASN A 166 -11.88 -14.52 3.20
CA ASN A 166 -11.80 -15.97 3.06
C ASN A 166 -11.22 -16.30 1.68
N GLY A 167 -10.01 -16.85 1.63
CA GLY A 167 -9.31 -17.23 0.40
C GLY A 167 -8.12 -16.35 0.01
N ALA A 168 -7.90 -15.20 0.63
CA ALA A 168 -6.61 -14.55 0.54
C ALA A 168 -5.66 -15.22 1.54
N ASN A 169 -4.70 -16.03 1.06
CA ASN A 169 -3.58 -16.52 1.86
C ASN A 169 -2.65 -15.33 2.24
N VAL A 170 -3.16 -14.40 3.01
CA VAL A 170 -2.33 -13.47 3.79
C VAL A 170 -1.94 -14.26 5.03
N THR A 171 -0.90 -15.06 4.91
CA THR A 171 -0.28 -15.67 6.09
C THR A 171 0.42 -14.53 6.82
N LEU A 172 -0.26 -13.96 7.80
CA LEU A 172 0.40 -13.15 8.82
C LEU A 172 1.25 -14.13 9.64
N LYS A 173 2.54 -14.15 9.39
CA LYS A 173 3.53 -14.81 10.24
C LYS A 173 4.30 -13.73 10.96
#